data_946bcca2daf7ec81804771c40579603b
#
_entry.id   946bcca2daf7ec81804771c40579603b
#
_cell.length_a   1.000
_cell.length_b   1.000
_cell.length_c   1.000
_cell.angle_alpha   90.00
_cell.angle_beta   90.00
_cell.angle_gamma   90.00
#
_symmetry.space_group_name_H-M   'P 1'
#
loop_
_entity.id
_entity.type
_entity.pdbx_description
1 polymer ?
#
loop_
_entity_poly.entity_id
_entity_poly.type
_entity_poly.pdbx_seq_one_letter_code
_entity_poly.pdbx_strand_id
1 'polypeptide(L)'
;MVEQSFDVGGEKVTLRATEPAAGGGARLANVPVVYLHVFEGDGADVWQRLGKGGRPAGRPAMALVAIAPKSWDNDLTPWPAPPVFRGGRAYEGAAVAQFALLGREIMPQAETLLAQHGMAPSFSALAGYSLAGLFTAWAATQCSLFERIASVSGSLWYPDFVKYVAANRPSPCVRRAYFSLGDAEPRTRNRVMRSVLEDTQQVTKIFEHAGVATRFELNPGNHFVDEDLRTARGIRWLLDSSADAAPTA
;
A
#
# COMPACT_ATOMS: atom_id res chain seq x y z
N MET A 1 -3.23 12.21 19.47
CA MET A 1 -2.64 11.78 18.18
C MET A 1 -1.13 11.83 18.32
N VAL A 2 -0.47 10.75 18.02
CA VAL A 2 1.00 10.66 17.94
C VAL A 2 1.42 11.06 16.53
N GLU A 3 2.45 11.89 16.39
CA GLU A 3 3.12 12.19 15.12
C GLU A 3 4.62 12.30 15.38
N GLN A 4 5.41 11.51 14.65
CA GLN A 4 6.87 11.50 14.75
C GLN A 4 7.47 11.26 13.37
N SER A 5 8.59 11.93 13.08
CA SER A 5 9.35 11.72 11.84
C SER A 5 10.77 11.27 12.15
N PHE A 6 11.32 10.42 11.29
CA PHE A 6 12.68 9.91 11.38
C PHE A 6 13.24 9.64 9.98
N ASP A 7 14.53 9.54 9.86
CA ASP A 7 15.21 9.25 8.60
C ASP A 7 15.87 7.88 8.67
N VAL A 8 15.64 7.06 7.64
CA VAL A 8 16.21 5.73 7.50
C VAL A 8 16.75 5.56 6.08
N GLY A 9 18.00 5.15 5.96
CA GLY A 9 18.61 4.93 4.64
C GLY A 9 18.57 6.17 3.74
N GLY A 10 18.33 7.38 4.27
CA GLY A 10 18.13 8.64 3.54
C GLY A 10 16.70 8.84 3.02
N GLU A 11 15.75 8.05 3.46
CA GLU A 11 14.33 8.24 3.25
C GLU A 11 13.70 8.91 4.46
N LYS A 12 12.78 9.84 4.21
CA LYS A 12 12.00 10.47 5.26
C LYS A 12 10.77 9.61 5.57
N VAL A 13 10.63 9.25 6.83
CA VAL A 13 9.51 8.45 7.33
C VAL A 13 8.72 9.26 8.35
N THR A 14 7.40 9.29 8.21
CA THR A 14 6.50 9.95 9.18
C THR A 14 5.47 8.96 9.69
N LEU A 15 5.51 8.72 11.00
CA LEU A 15 4.55 7.90 11.72
C LEU A 15 3.45 8.78 12.30
N ARG A 16 2.19 8.41 12.04
CA ARG A 16 0.99 8.96 12.68
C ARG A 16 0.17 7.85 13.29
N ALA A 17 -0.26 8.02 14.54
CA ALA A 17 -1.11 7.04 15.19
C ALA A 17 -2.24 7.69 15.99
N THR A 18 -3.38 6.98 16.07
CA THR A 18 -4.43 7.32 17.03
C THR A 18 -3.98 6.88 18.43
N GLU A 19 -4.04 7.77 19.39
CA GLU A 19 -3.74 7.39 20.78
C GLU A 19 -4.73 6.31 21.26
N PRO A 20 -4.25 5.30 21.99
CA PRO A 20 -5.13 4.35 22.63
C PRO A 20 -6.00 5.08 23.68
N ALA A 21 -7.22 4.58 23.89
CA ALA A 21 -8.08 5.12 24.95
C ALA A 21 -7.37 5.02 26.31
N ALA A 22 -7.38 6.13 27.07
CA ALA A 22 -6.81 6.15 28.40
C ALA A 22 -7.54 5.12 29.31
N GLY A 23 -6.81 4.14 29.87
CA GLY A 23 -7.39 3.17 30.80
C GLY A 23 -6.88 1.73 30.72
N GLY A 24 -5.94 1.40 29.86
CA GLY A 24 -5.31 0.09 29.82
C GLY A 24 -4.05 0.04 30.68
N GLY A 25 -4.01 -0.89 31.64
CA GLY A 25 -2.80 -1.16 32.43
C GLY A 25 -1.59 -1.53 31.57
N ALA A 26 -0.55 -2.19 32.10
CA ALA A 26 0.75 -2.47 31.49
C ALA A 26 0.76 -3.20 30.11
N ARG A 27 -0.39 -3.45 29.48
CA ARG A 27 -0.53 -4.13 28.19
C ARG A 27 -0.59 -3.14 27.03
N LEU A 28 0.24 -3.32 26.01
CA LEU A 28 0.21 -2.52 24.78
C LEU A 28 -1.13 -2.67 24.05
N ALA A 29 -1.65 -1.56 23.52
CA ALA A 29 -2.83 -1.58 22.67
C ALA A 29 -2.47 -2.10 21.28
N ASN A 30 -3.17 -3.14 20.84
CA ASN A 30 -2.98 -3.68 19.49
C ASN A 30 -3.65 -2.77 18.46
N VAL A 31 -2.87 -2.25 17.49
CA VAL A 31 -3.35 -1.38 16.41
C VAL A 31 -2.88 -1.88 15.05
N PRO A 32 -3.71 -1.81 14.01
CA PRO A 32 -3.24 -2.01 12.64
C PRO A 32 -2.19 -0.98 12.26
N VAL A 33 -1.12 -1.42 11.58
CA VAL A 33 -0.07 -0.53 11.06
C VAL A 33 -0.09 -0.60 9.53
N VAL A 34 -0.29 0.56 8.89
CA VAL A 34 -0.28 0.68 7.44
C VAL A 34 0.96 1.44 7.01
N TYR A 35 1.81 0.81 6.22
CA TYR A 35 2.96 1.40 5.56
C TYR A 35 2.51 1.93 4.20
N LEU A 36 2.81 3.20 3.91
CA LEU A 36 2.37 3.90 2.71
C LEU A 36 3.54 4.60 2.04
N HIS A 37 3.94 4.15 0.85
CA HIS A 37 4.87 4.93 0.04
C HIS A 37 4.15 6.13 -0.57
N VAL A 38 4.72 7.33 -0.38
CA VAL A 38 4.20 8.62 -0.87
C VAL A 38 5.18 9.24 -1.87
N PHE A 39 4.65 9.83 -2.95
CA PHE A 39 5.48 10.51 -3.96
C PHE A 39 6.10 11.79 -3.39
N GLU A 40 5.28 12.58 -2.72
CA GLU A 40 5.66 13.82 -2.06
C GLU A 40 4.97 13.94 -0.71
N GLY A 41 5.53 14.79 0.17
CA GLY A 41 4.95 15.05 1.48
C GLY A 41 5.21 13.94 2.49
N ASP A 42 4.29 13.80 3.42
CA ASP A 42 4.40 12.94 4.60
C ASP A 42 3.15 12.08 4.85
N GLY A 43 2.25 12.01 3.88
CA GLY A 43 0.99 11.25 3.99
C GLY A 43 -0.12 11.94 4.80
N ALA A 44 0.04 13.22 5.14
CA ALA A 44 -0.96 13.98 5.92
C ALA A 44 -2.33 14.03 5.23
N ASP A 45 -2.38 14.14 3.89
CA ASP A 45 -3.63 14.20 3.14
C ASP A 45 -4.41 12.90 3.25
N VAL A 46 -3.75 11.76 3.07
CA VAL A 46 -4.35 10.44 3.27
C VAL A 46 -4.81 10.27 4.72
N TRP A 47 -3.98 10.69 5.69
CA TRP A 47 -4.31 10.65 7.10
C TRP A 47 -5.57 11.48 7.43
N GLN A 48 -5.71 12.67 6.85
CA GLN A 48 -6.91 13.50 7.01
C GLN A 48 -8.14 12.83 6.39
N ARG A 49 -8.00 12.25 5.19
CA ARG A 49 -9.10 11.52 4.55
C ARG A 49 -9.57 10.33 5.37
N LEU A 50 -8.66 9.59 5.99
CA LEU A 50 -9.01 8.49 6.90
C LEU A 50 -9.87 8.95 8.09
N GLY A 51 -9.68 10.18 8.57
CA GLY A 51 -10.50 10.78 9.62
C GLY A 51 -11.89 11.28 9.18
N LYS A 52 -12.07 11.59 7.91
CA LYS A 52 -13.31 12.21 7.37
C LYS A 52 -14.38 11.20 6.89
N GLY A 53 -14.13 9.92 6.99
CA GLY A 53 -15.00 8.89 6.40
C GLY A 53 -16.16 8.47 7.27
N GLY A 54 -17.25 9.26 7.30
CA GLY A 54 -18.66 8.87 7.51
C GLY A 54 -19.06 7.90 8.63
N ARG A 55 -18.17 7.46 9.49
CA ARG A 55 -18.52 6.68 10.68
C ARG A 55 -18.79 7.64 11.83
N PRO A 56 -19.85 7.41 12.66
CA PRO A 56 -20.13 8.23 13.82
C PRO A 56 -18.99 8.27 14.86
N ALA A 57 -18.01 7.37 14.77
CA ALA A 57 -16.92 7.18 15.72
C ALA A 57 -15.55 7.75 15.29
N GLY A 58 -15.47 8.53 14.21
CA GLY A 58 -14.19 9.14 13.80
C GLY A 58 -13.22 8.19 13.06
N ARG A 59 -11.91 8.47 13.15
CA ARG A 59 -10.84 7.66 12.55
C ARG A 59 -10.74 6.31 13.26
N PRO A 60 -10.54 5.18 12.51
CA PRO A 60 -10.26 3.90 13.16
C PRO A 60 -8.96 3.98 13.97
N ALA A 61 -8.88 3.22 15.06
CA ALA A 61 -7.62 3.05 15.79
C ALA A 61 -6.60 2.39 14.85
N MET A 62 -5.51 3.09 14.52
CA MET A 62 -4.48 2.63 13.58
C MET A 62 -3.22 3.48 13.66
N ALA A 63 -2.16 2.98 13.10
CA ALA A 63 -0.98 3.76 12.73
C ALA A 63 -0.79 3.80 11.21
N LEU A 64 -0.37 4.95 10.69
CA LEU A 64 0.07 5.17 9.31
C LEU A 64 1.55 5.53 9.33
N VAL A 65 2.37 4.79 8.62
CA VAL A 65 3.80 5.04 8.41
C VAL A 65 3.99 5.45 6.96
N ALA A 66 4.08 6.75 6.71
CA ALA A 66 4.31 7.30 5.38
C ALA A 66 5.81 7.34 5.08
N ILE A 67 6.21 6.86 3.90
CA ILE A 67 7.59 6.67 3.48
C ILE A 67 7.80 7.41 2.15
N ALA A 68 8.69 8.38 2.13
CA ALA A 68 9.11 9.06 0.91
C ALA A 68 10.41 8.42 0.40
N PRO A 69 10.35 7.56 -0.66
CA PRO A 69 11.53 6.89 -1.18
C PRO A 69 12.47 7.88 -1.83
N LYS A 70 13.77 7.57 -1.87
CA LYS A 70 14.78 8.42 -2.51
C LYS A 70 14.56 8.59 -4.00
N SER A 71 14.14 7.53 -4.65
CA SER A 71 13.89 7.50 -6.08
C SER A 71 12.59 6.76 -6.37
N TRP A 72 11.53 7.54 -6.63
CA TRP A 72 10.21 6.99 -6.93
C TRP A 72 10.24 5.96 -8.06
N ASP A 73 10.94 6.27 -9.15
CA ASP A 73 10.97 5.42 -10.34
C ASP A 73 11.80 4.15 -10.13
N ASN A 74 12.88 4.22 -9.34
CA ASN A 74 13.79 3.09 -9.18
C ASN A 74 13.43 2.21 -7.98
N ASP A 75 13.18 2.83 -6.82
CA ASP A 75 12.96 2.11 -5.58
C ASP A 75 11.64 1.32 -5.56
N LEU A 76 10.68 1.73 -6.40
CA LEU A 76 9.35 1.13 -6.45
C LEU A 76 9.12 0.23 -7.67
N THR A 77 10.15 -0.02 -8.48
CA THR A 77 10.05 -0.90 -9.66
C THR A 77 10.85 -2.19 -9.45
N PRO A 78 10.24 -3.36 -9.80
CA PRO A 78 10.80 -4.67 -9.42
C PRO A 78 12.00 -5.12 -10.25
N TRP A 79 12.16 -4.60 -11.47
CA TRP A 79 13.26 -4.90 -12.40
C TRP A 79 13.49 -3.76 -13.39
N PRO A 80 14.61 -3.72 -14.09
CA PRO A 80 14.86 -2.71 -15.12
C PRO A 80 13.85 -2.75 -16.25
N ALA A 81 13.40 -1.57 -16.68
CA ALA A 81 12.52 -1.44 -17.84
C ALA A 81 12.78 -0.12 -18.60
N PRO A 82 12.49 -0.08 -19.92
CA PRO A 82 12.62 1.16 -20.68
C PRO A 82 11.62 2.22 -20.22
N PRO A 83 11.91 3.50 -20.48
CA PRO A 83 10.99 4.58 -20.12
C PRO A 83 9.68 4.45 -20.91
N VAL A 84 8.56 4.74 -20.26
CA VAL A 84 7.24 4.74 -20.92
C VAL A 84 6.90 6.06 -21.59
N PHE A 85 7.64 7.12 -21.30
CA PHE A 85 7.50 8.42 -21.93
C PHE A 85 8.75 8.77 -22.75
N ARG A 86 8.55 9.44 -23.89
CA ARG A 86 9.65 9.92 -24.71
C ARG A 86 10.48 10.93 -23.91
N GLY A 87 11.79 10.70 -23.79
CA GLY A 87 12.70 11.53 -23.01
C GLY A 87 12.66 11.26 -21.49
N GLY A 88 11.87 10.30 -21.03
CA GLY A 88 11.90 9.81 -19.66
C GLY A 88 13.19 9.03 -19.35
N ARG A 89 13.45 8.79 -18.07
CA ARG A 89 14.52 7.89 -17.61
C ARG A 89 14.03 6.44 -17.63
N ALA A 90 14.96 5.51 -17.85
CA ALA A 90 14.68 4.09 -17.65
C ALA A 90 14.49 3.78 -16.16
N TYR A 91 13.68 2.80 -15.87
CA TYR A 91 13.55 2.27 -14.52
C TYR A 91 14.72 1.34 -14.22
N GLU A 92 15.31 1.44 -13.04
CA GLU A 92 16.49 0.64 -12.67
C GLU A 92 16.12 -0.66 -11.92
N GLY A 93 14.93 -0.72 -11.29
CA GLY A 93 14.45 -1.95 -10.67
C GLY A 93 15.05 -2.23 -9.29
N ALA A 94 15.03 -1.24 -8.38
CA ALA A 94 15.62 -1.35 -7.04
C ALA A 94 14.62 -1.81 -5.94
N ALA A 95 13.43 -2.30 -6.28
CA ALA A 95 12.40 -2.67 -5.33
C ALA A 95 12.88 -3.71 -4.28
N VAL A 96 13.82 -4.60 -4.64
CA VAL A 96 14.39 -5.57 -3.68
C VAL A 96 15.12 -4.85 -2.55
N ALA A 97 15.91 -3.81 -2.86
CA ALA A 97 16.62 -3.02 -1.85
C ALA A 97 15.64 -2.23 -1.00
N GLN A 98 14.62 -1.62 -1.61
CA GLN A 98 13.56 -0.90 -0.90
C GLN A 98 12.77 -1.82 0.05
N PHE A 99 12.45 -3.02 -0.39
CA PHE A 99 11.77 -4.01 0.42
C PHE A 99 12.63 -4.48 1.61
N ALA A 100 13.94 -4.64 1.40
CA ALA A 100 14.87 -4.97 2.46
C ALA A 100 15.00 -3.84 3.49
N LEU A 101 15.10 -2.56 3.04
CA LEU A 101 15.12 -1.39 3.91
C LEU A 101 13.83 -1.29 4.75
N LEU A 102 12.68 -1.49 4.10
CA LEU A 102 11.37 -1.49 4.75
C LEU A 102 11.31 -2.52 5.88
N GLY A 103 11.65 -3.78 5.61
CA GLY A 103 11.54 -4.87 6.59
C GLY A 103 12.61 -4.87 7.67
N ARG A 104 13.84 -4.42 7.35
CA ARG A 104 14.97 -4.51 8.28
C ARG A 104 15.18 -3.28 9.14
N GLU A 105 14.73 -2.12 8.67
CA GLU A 105 15.03 -0.84 9.33
C GLU A 105 13.76 -0.04 9.62
N ILE A 106 12.92 0.25 8.63
CA ILE A 106 11.76 1.12 8.80
C ILE A 106 10.72 0.49 9.74
N MET A 107 10.34 -0.77 9.51
CA MET A 107 9.34 -1.44 10.33
C MET A 107 9.79 -1.58 11.78
N PRO A 108 10.99 -2.08 12.12
CA PRO A 108 11.45 -2.16 13.51
C PRO A 108 11.52 -0.82 14.22
N GLN A 109 11.93 0.25 13.51
CA GLN A 109 11.97 1.58 14.11
C GLN A 109 10.57 2.14 14.37
N ALA A 110 9.62 1.97 13.43
CA ALA A 110 8.23 2.34 13.61
C ALA A 110 7.58 1.59 14.78
N GLU A 111 7.83 0.28 14.91
CA GLU A 111 7.34 -0.54 16.02
C GLU A 111 7.91 -0.09 17.37
N THR A 112 9.20 0.26 17.40
CA THR A 112 9.84 0.81 18.60
C THR A 112 9.16 2.11 19.04
N LEU A 113 8.89 3.02 18.10
CA LEU A 113 8.19 4.27 18.37
C LEU A 113 6.74 4.02 18.85
N LEU A 114 6.03 3.08 18.23
CA LEU A 114 4.69 2.70 18.68
C LEU A 114 4.70 2.14 20.11
N ALA A 115 5.68 1.31 20.45
CA ALA A 115 5.81 0.73 21.79
C ALA A 115 6.05 1.80 22.87
N GLN A 116 6.82 2.86 22.56
CA GLN A 116 7.00 4.02 23.44
C GLN A 116 5.68 4.76 23.78
N HIS A 117 4.69 4.62 22.88
CA HIS A 117 3.34 5.17 23.07
C HIS A 117 2.30 4.13 23.50
N GLY A 118 2.74 2.98 24.03
CA GLY A 118 1.86 1.93 24.52
C GLY A 118 1.10 1.17 23.45
N MET A 119 1.61 1.11 22.22
CA MET A 119 0.99 0.44 21.07
C MET A 119 1.87 -0.69 20.52
N ALA A 120 1.23 -1.72 19.95
CA ALA A 120 1.89 -2.79 19.20
C ALA A 120 1.10 -3.13 17.92
N PRO A 121 1.74 -3.59 16.84
CA PRO A 121 1.02 -4.02 15.65
C PRO A 121 0.08 -5.19 15.93
N SER A 122 -1.19 -5.08 15.50
CA SER A 122 -2.10 -6.23 15.41
C SER A 122 -1.91 -6.99 14.11
N PHE A 123 -1.62 -6.27 13.04
CA PHE A 123 -1.15 -6.74 11.74
C PHE A 123 -0.47 -5.58 10.99
N SER A 124 0.35 -5.92 10.00
CA SER A 124 0.97 -4.96 9.09
C SER A 124 0.30 -5.02 7.71
N ALA A 125 0.06 -3.83 7.14
CA ALA A 125 -0.46 -3.67 5.80
C ALA A 125 0.45 -2.75 4.98
N LEU A 126 0.52 -2.98 3.66
CA LEU A 126 1.22 -2.13 2.71
C LEU A 126 0.23 -1.48 1.75
N ALA A 127 0.35 -0.19 1.53
CA ALA A 127 -0.46 0.55 0.59
C ALA A 127 0.40 1.43 -0.32
N GLY A 128 -0.07 1.69 -1.53
CA GLY A 128 0.60 2.59 -2.44
C GLY A 128 -0.24 2.97 -3.64
N TYR A 129 0.04 4.16 -4.18
CA TYR A 129 -0.55 4.70 -5.40
C TYR A 129 0.44 4.61 -6.56
N SER A 130 -0.03 4.37 -7.78
CA SER A 130 0.80 4.37 -8.99
C SER A 130 1.97 3.35 -8.94
N LEU A 131 3.23 3.76 -9.05
CA LEU A 131 4.40 2.87 -8.89
C LEU A 131 4.48 2.27 -7.48
N ALA A 132 4.05 2.99 -6.44
CA ALA A 132 3.92 2.42 -5.11
C ALA A 132 2.83 1.33 -5.04
N GLY A 133 1.79 1.42 -5.86
CA GLY A 133 0.80 0.36 -6.04
C GLY A 133 1.39 -0.88 -6.74
N LEU A 134 2.27 -0.68 -7.72
CA LEU A 134 3.06 -1.74 -8.36
C LEU A 134 3.96 -2.43 -7.32
N PHE A 135 4.75 -1.64 -6.58
CA PHE A 135 5.60 -2.14 -5.49
C PHE A 135 4.80 -2.95 -4.47
N THR A 136 3.62 -2.45 -4.07
CA THR A 136 2.73 -3.11 -3.12
C THR A 136 2.28 -4.48 -3.61
N ALA A 137 1.85 -4.59 -4.86
CA ALA A 137 1.43 -5.87 -5.45
C ALA A 137 2.61 -6.84 -5.64
N TRP A 138 3.79 -6.32 -6.00
CA TRP A 138 5.03 -7.10 -6.08
C TRP A 138 5.49 -7.57 -4.70
N ALA A 139 5.52 -6.72 -3.68
CA ALA A 139 5.92 -7.04 -2.32
C ALA A 139 5.07 -8.18 -1.72
N ALA A 140 3.79 -8.24 -2.08
CA ALA A 140 2.90 -9.33 -1.68
C ALA A 140 3.35 -10.72 -2.16
N THR A 141 4.21 -10.80 -3.18
CA THR A 141 4.76 -12.06 -3.68
C THR A 141 6.10 -12.44 -3.02
N GLN A 142 6.72 -11.54 -2.21
CA GLN A 142 8.09 -11.75 -1.73
C GLN A 142 8.16 -12.51 -0.40
N CYS A 143 7.33 -12.13 0.57
CA CYS A 143 7.39 -12.74 1.90
C CYS A 143 6.18 -12.38 2.78
N SER A 144 6.31 -12.72 4.07
CA SER A 144 5.27 -12.63 5.09
C SER A 144 5.23 -11.30 5.88
N LEU A 145 5.80 -10.21 5.38
CA LEU A 145 5.80 -8.93 6.11
C LEU A 145 4.41 -8.30 6.22
N PHE A 146 3.55 -8.56 5.25
CA PHE A 146 2.25 -7.91 5.18
C PHE A 146 1.13 -8.92 5.05
N GLU A 147 0.12 -8.78 5.92
CA GLU A 147 -1.10 -9.58 5.84
C GLU A 147 -2.14 -8.98 4.89
N ARG A 148 -2.05 -7.68 4.63
CA ARG A 148 -3.03 -6.94 3.82
C ARG A 148 -2.34 -5.95 2.91
N ILE A 149 -2.85 -5.79 1.69
CA ILE A 149 -2.27 -4.86 0.72
C ILE A 149 -3.33 -4.02 0.01
N ALA A 150 -2.98 -2.77 -0.36
CA ALA A 150 -3.79 -1.91 -1.21
C ALA A 150 -2.95 -1.32 -2.35
N SER A 151 -3.13 -1.86 -3.56
CA SER A 151 -2.59 -1.32 -4.80
C SER A 151 -3.62 -0.38 -5.42
N VAL A 152 -3.43 0.92 -5.24
CA VAL A 152 -4.38 1.96 -5.65
C VAL A 152 -3.88 2.60 -6.93
N SER A 153 -4.69 2.56 -7.99
CA SER A 153 -4.27 3.02 -9.34
C SER A 153 -2.87 2.52 -9.72
N GLY A 154 -2.58 1.25 -9.32
CA GLY A 154 -1.26 0.66 -9.45
C GLY A 154 -0.79 0.57 -10.89
N SER A 155 0.50 0.86 -11.14
CA SER A 155 1.13 0.78 -12.45
C SER A 155 1.33 -0.68 -12.91
N LEU A 156 0.26 -1.51 -12.83
CA LEU A 156 0.34 -2.95 -13.12
C LEU A 156 0.53 -3.28 -14.60
N TRP A 157 0.49 -2.24 -15.46
CA TRP A 157 0.95 -2.28 -16.87
C TRP A 157 2.47 -2.45 -17.00
N TYR A 158 3.21 -2.48 -15.90
CA TYR A 158 4.67 -2.60 -15.91
C TYR A 158 5.11 -3.86 -16.69
N PRO A 159 6.15 -3.78 -17.54
CA PRO A 159 6.51 -4.86 -18.44
C PRO A 159 6.65 -6.22 -17.74
N ASP A 160 5.97 -7.22 -18.26
CA ASP A 160 5.92 -8.62 -17.76
C ASP A 160 5.36 -8.82 -16.36
N PHE A 161 4.77 -7.79 -15.72
CA PHE A 161 4.30 -7.88 -14.33
C PHE A 161 3.21 -8.94 -14.14
N VAL A 162 2.22 -9.01 -15.02
CA VAL A 162 1.16 -10.03 -14.95
C VAL A 162 1.73 -11.44 -15.03
N LYS A 163 2.68 -11.67 -15.96
CA LYS A 163 3.36 -12.97 -16.10
C LYS A 163 4.15 -13.32 -14.85
N TYR A 164 4.83 -12.31 -14.27
CA TYR A 164 5.59 -12.47 -13.04
C TYR A 164 4.67 -12.92 -11.89
N VAL A 165 3.56 -12.24 -11.66
CA VAL A 165 2.61 -12.57 -10.58
C VAL A 165 1.95 -13.94 -10.82
N ALA A 166 1.70 -14.32 -12.06
CA ALA A 166 1.19 -15.65 -12.40
C ALA A 166 2.17 -16.78 -12.03
N ALA A 167 3.47 -16.54 -12.22
CA ALA A 167 4.54 -17.47 -11.85
C ALA A 167 4.90 -17.42 -10.35
N ASN A 168 4.75 -16.26 -9.72
CA ASN A 168 5.09 -15.97 -8.32
C ASN A 168 3.84 -15.52 -7.58
N ARG A 169 3.02 -16.49 -7.15
CA ARG A 169 1.75 -16.20 -6.47
C ARG A 169 1.97 -15.39 -5.18
N PRO A 170 0.96 -14.63 -4.72
CA PRO A 170 1.05 -13.93 -3.45
C PRO A 170 1.37 -14.91 -2.32
N SER A 171 2.15 -14.41 -1.35
CA SER A 171 2.51 -15.17 -0.15
C SER A 171 1.25 -15.65 0.58
N PRO A 172 1.24 -16.88 1.14
CA PRO A 172 0.13 -17.39 1.95
C PRO A 172 -0.23 -16.52 3.16
N CYS A 173 0.66 -15.61 3.57
CA CYS A 173 0.41 -14.67 4.66
C CYS A 173 -0.51 -13.52 4.24
N VAL A 174 -0.61 -13.23 2.95
CA VAL A 174 -1.49 -12.18 2.44
C VAL A 174 -2.93 -12.68 2.47
N ARG A 175 -3.73 -12.10 3.34
CA ARG A 175 -5.14 -12.46 3.54
C ARG A 175 -6.10 -11.58 2.77
N ARG A 176 -5.72 -10.31 2.56
CA ARG A 176 -6.59 -9.31 1.89
C ARG A 176 -5.80 -8.48 0.90
N ALA A 177 -6.38 -8.24 -0.27
CA ALA A 177 -5.82 -7.39 -1.29
C ALA A 177 -6.89 -6.47 -1.91
N TYR A 178 -6.65 -5.17 -1.86
CA TYR A 178 -7.48 -4.18 -2.52
C TYR A 178 -6.77 -3.68 -3.78
N PHE A 179 -7.50 -3.64 -4.89
CA PHE A 179 -7.05 -3.07 -6.15
C PHE A 179 -8.04 -2.01 -6.60
N SER A 180 -7.57 -0.91 -7.16
CA SER A 180 -8.46 0.07 -7.78
C SER A 180 -7.81 0.79 -8.94
N LEU A 181 -8.66 1.38 -9.80
CA LEU A 181 -8.27 2.23 -10.92
C LEU A 181 -9.27 3.37 -11.09
N GLY A 182 -8.86 4.42 -11.78
CA GLY A 182 -9.79 5.36 -12.41
C GLY A 182 -10.35 4.79 -13.71
N ASP A 183 -11.63 4.96 -13.96
CA ASP A 183 -12.33 4.44 -15.15
C ASP A 183 -11.85 5.06 -16.48
N ALA A 184 -11.16 6.20 -16.40
CA ALA A 184 -10.56 6.88 -17.53
C ALA A 184 -9.05 6.58 -17.71
N GLU A 185 -8.40 5.86 -16.81
CA GLU A 185 -6.96 5.56 -16.91
C GLU A 185 -6.60 4.76 -18.17
N PRO A 186 -7.41 3.78 -18.64
CA PRO A 186 -7.11 3.07 -19.88
C PRO A 186 -7.23 3.94 -21.15
N ARG A 187 -7.86 5.12 -21.05
CA ARG A 187 -8.08 6.05 -22.18
C ARG A 187 -6.83 6.90 -22.45
N THR A 188 -5.65 6.32 -22.33
CA THR A 188 -4.37 6.99 -22.61
C THR A 188 -3.91 6.76 -24.04
N ARG A 189 -3.11 7.72 -24.58
CA ARG A 189 -2.42 7.54 -25.86
C ARG A 189 -1.18 6.64 -25.76
N ASN A 190 -0.66 6.45 -24.55
CA ASN A 190 0.46 5.56 -24.30
C ASN A 190 0.03 4.10 -24.42
N ARG A 191 0.62 3.39 -25.38
CA ARG A 191 0.23 2.00 -25.69
C ARG A 191 0.52 1.02 -24.55
N VAL A 192 1.61 1.25 -23.79
CA VAL A 192 2.00 0.40 -22.66
C VAL A 192 1.01 0.57 -21.52
N MET A 193 0.68 1.82 -21.18
CA MET A 193 -0.21 2.10 -20.05
C MET A 193 -1.69 1.77 -20.32
N ARG A 194 -2.08 1.59 -21.60
CA ARG A 194 -3.48 1.34 -21.98
C ARG A 194 -4.02 0.02 -21.44
N SER A 195 -3.16 -0.97 -21.23
CA SER A 195 -3.53 -2.29 -20.71
C SER A 195 -3.81 -2.30 -19.21
N VAL A 196 -3.63 -1.17 -18.51
CA VAL A 196 -3.69 -1.08 -17.03
C VAL A 196 -4.95 -1.71 -16.43
N LEU A 197 -6.10 -1.55 -17.08
CA LEU A 197 -7.35 -2.15 -16.58
C LEU A 197 -7.33 -3.68 -16.71
N GLU A 198 -6.96 -4.18 -17.87
CA GLU A 198 -6.86 -5.62 -18.13
C GLU A 198 -5.82 -6.25 -17.21
N ASP A 199 -4.63 -5.65 -17.11
CA ASP A 199 -3.54 -6.14 -16.27
C ASP A 199 -3.95 -6.16 -14.79
N THR A 200 -4.60 -5.10 -14.29
CA THR A 200 -5.09 -5.05 -12.90
C THR A 200 -6.14 -6.12 -12.65
N GLN A 201 -7.07 -6.35 -13.58
CA GLN A 201 -8.08 -7.40 -13.44
C GLN A 201 -7.46 -8.81 -13.46
N GLN A 202 -6.44 -9.04 -14.29
CA GLN A 202 -5.71 -10.30 -14.32
C GLN A 202 -4.97 -10.54 -13.00
N VAL A 203 -4.24 -9.55 -12.48
CA VAL A 203 -3.57 -9.64 -11.17
C VAL A 203 -4.58 -9.90 -10.06
N THR A 204 -5.70 -9.18 -10.04
CA THR A 204 -6.78 -9.41 -9.04
C THR A 204 -7.24 -10.86 -9.05
N LYS A 205 -7.52 -11.43 -10.24
CA LYS A 205 -7.94 -12.85 -10.37
C LYS A 205 -6.86 -13.83 -9.89
N ILE A 206 -5.57 -13.53 -10.12
CA ILE A 206 -4.49 -14.38 -9.61
C ILE A 206 -4.48 -14.40 -8.08
N PHE A 207 -4.71 -13.26 -7.43
CA PHE A 207 -4.82 -13.17 -5.98
C PHE A 207 -6.06 -13.93 -5.46
N GLU A 208 -7.22 -13.79 -6.12
CA GLU A 208 -8.44 -14.56 -5.80
C GLU A 208 -8.21 -16.07 -5.88
N HIS A 209 -7.60 -16.54 -6.97
CA HIS A 209 -7.27 -17.96 -7.15
C HIS A 209 -6.22 -18.47 -6.15
N ALA A 210 -5.43 -17.58 -5.55
CA ALA A 210 -4.52 -17.91 -4.46
C ALA A 210 -5.21 -17.95 -3.08
N GLY A 211 -6.53 -17.69 -3.01
CA GLY A 211 -7.30 -17.70 -1.77
C GLY A 211 -7.26 -16.39 -0.99
N VAL A 212 -6.74 -15.32 -1.58
CA VAL A 212 -6.72 -13.98 -0.98
C VAL A 212 -8.11 -13.35 -1.11
N ALA A 213 -8.67 -12.81 -0.03
CA ALA A 213 -9.90 -12.01 -0.10
C ALA A 213 -9.60 -10.70 -0.86
N THR A 214 -10.14 -10.57 -2.07
CA THR A 214 -9.84 -9.42 -2.94
C THR A 214 -11.03 -8.50 -3.14
N ARG A 215 -10.73 -7.24 -3.40
CA ARG A 215 -11.70 -6.25 -3.89
C ARG A 215 -11.07 -5.46 -5.03
N PHE A 216 -11.77 -5.39 -6.16
CA PHE A 216 -11.45 -4.48 -7.24
C PHE A 216 -12.50 -3.37 -7.32
N GLU A 217 -12.06 -2.10 -7.43
CA GLU A 217 -12.94 -0.94 -7.47
C GLU A 217 -12.53 0.01 -8.62
N LEU A 218 -13.49 0.35 -9.49
CA LEU A 218 -13.34 1.43 -10.46
C LEU A 218 -13.85 2.73 -9.86
N ASN A 219 -12.99 3.75 -9.88
CA ASN A 219 -13.32 5.09 -9.41
C ASN A 219 -13.55 6.01 -10.60
N PRO A 220 -14.41 7.04 -10.51
CA PRO A 220 -14.54 8.04 -11.57
C PRO A 220 -13.22 8.79 -11.81
N GLY A 221 -12.88 9.04 -13.08
CA GLY A 221 -11.78 9.93 -13.48
C GLY A 221 -10.50 9.21 -13.90
N ASN A 222 -9.49 10.02 -14.20
CA ASN A 222 -8.17 9.54 -14.64
C ASN A 222 -7.22 9.27 -13.46
N HIS A 223 -5.95 9.03 -13.78
CA HIS A 223 -4.89 8.71 -12.81
C HIS A 223 -4.63 9.80 -11.77
N PHE A 224 -4.97 11.05 -12.02
CA PHE A 224 -4.64 12.20 -11.18
C PHE A 224 -5.87 12.78 -10.46
N VAL A 225 -6.94 12.01 -10.32
CA VAL A 225 -8.16 12.45 -9.65
C VAL A 225 -8.31 11.74 -8.30
N ASP A 226 -8.42 12.53 -7.23
CA ASP A 226 -8.72 12.05 -5.88
C ASP A 226 -7.76 10.96 -5.35
N GLU A 227 -6.46 11.09 -5.61
CA GLU A 227 -5.42 10.09 -5.25
C GLU A 227 -5.45 9.75 -3.76
N ASP A 228 -5.48 10.76 -2.89
CA ASP A 228 -5.55 10.64 -1.44
C ASP A 228 -6.86 10.00 -0.95
N LEU A 229 -7.99 10.35 -1.60
CA LEU A 229 -9.30 9.77 -1.28
C LEU A 229 -9.37 8.29 -1.67
N ARG A 230 -8.88 7.94 -2.87
CA ARG A 230 -8.82 6.56 -3.36
C ARG A 230 -7.91 5.72 -2.46
N THR A 231 -6.74 6.24 -2.08
CA THR A 231 -5.80 5.59 -1.15
C THR A 231 -6.46 5.37 0.20
N ALA A 232 -7.12 6.38 0.76
CA ALA A 232 -7.84 6.25 2.03
C ALA A 232 -8.99 5.22 1.96
N ARG A 233 -9.67 5.07 0.82
CA ARG A 233 -10.70 4.03 0.61
C ARG A 233 -10.09 2.63 0.67
N GLY A 234 -8.99 2.41 -0.04
CA GLY A 234 -8.26 1.13 -0.01
C GLY A 234 -7.82 0.80 1.41
N ILE A 235 -7.20 1.73 2.12
CA ILE A 235 -6.78 1.54 3.50
C ILE A 235 -7.97 1.22 4.41
N ARG A 236 -9.09 1.95 4.32
CA ARG A 236 -10.28 1.63 5.12
C ARG A 236 -10.79 0.23 4.89
N TRP A 237 -10.80 -0.24 3.65
CA TRP A 237 -11.21 -1.59 3.35
C TRP A 237 -10.26 -2.63 3.97
N LEU A 238 -8.96 -2.36 4.01
CA LEU A 238 -8.00 -3.22 4.71
C LEU A 238 -8.25 -3.25 6.22
N LEU A 239 -8.72 -2.16 6.81
CA LEU A 239 -8.95 -2.04 8.25
C LEU A 239 -10.31 -2.60 8.70
N ASP A 240 -11.22 -2.89 7.78
CA ASP A 240 -12.55 -3.39 8.08
C ASP A 240 -12.50 -4.87 8.48
N SER A 241 -12.65 -5.14 9.77
CA SER A 241 -12.68 -6.52 10.31
C SER A 241 -13.96 -7.29 9.99
N SER A 242 -15.01 -6.62 9.54
CA SER A 242 -16.29 -7.30 9.23
C SER A 242 -16.18 -8.25 8.04
N ALA A 243 -15.17 -8.11 7.20
CA ALA A 243 -14.92 -8.97 6.05
C ALA A 243 -13.95 -10.13 6.34
N ASP A 244 -13.45 -10.27 7.57
CA ASP A 244 -12.63 -11.41 8.00
C ASP A 244 -13.51 -12.63 8.42
N ALA A 245 -14.83 -12.46 8.52
CA ALA A 245 -15.76 -13.58 8.66
C ALA A 245 -15.78 -14.34 7.33
N ALA A 246 -15.12 -15.51 7.31
CA ALA A 246 -15.17 -16.44 6.18
C ALA A 246 -16.64 -16.66 5.78
N PRO A 247 -16.94 -16.80 4.46
CA PRO A 247 -18.23 -17.35 4.09
C PRO A 247 -18.34 -18.72 4.77
N THR A 248 -19.29 -18.85 5.68
CA THR A 248 -19.70 -20.16 6.21
C THR A 248 -20.06 -21.03 5.02
N ALA A 249 -19.30 -22.11 4.84
CA ALA A 249 -19.49 -23.12 3.80
C ALA A 249 -20.90 -23.69 3.81
#